data_5e994403e91a56618ff51072625c5e86
#
_entry.id   5e994403e91a56618ff51072625c5e86
#
_cell.length_a   1.000
_cell.length_b   1.000
_cell.length_c   1.000
_cell.angle_alpha   90.00
_cell.angle_beta   90.00
_cell.angle_gamma   90.00
#
_symmetry.space_group_name_H-M   'P 1'
#
loop_
_entity.id
_entity.type
_entity.pdbx_description
1 polymer ?
#
loop_
_entity_poly.entity_id
_entity_poly.type
_entity_poly.pdbx_seq_one_letter_code
_entity_poly.pdbx_strand_id
1 'polypeptide(L)'
;DPLFSVDLKDPENPKVIGELKVTGFSEYLHFYGENKLLGIGQETDPDTGELRGIKLSMFDISNPADVKEVDKIVLKDIDIYSPQDNYRSVMIDADENIIGFAMGTYDKVTYNLKGYYGVFGYSAEDGFTQELMQSLSKATGNSSDSYNVINETRGIYIGDTFYLCQNQGIYAFDRSDGYKEIGKLEW
;
A
#
# COMPACT_ATOMS: atom_id res chain seq x y z
N ASP A 1 4.47 -15.30 -7.79
CA ASP A 1 3.51 -15.73 -8.84
C ASP A 1 3.48 -14.69 -9.95
N PRO A 2 3.34 -15.11 -11.23
CA PRO A 2 3.26 -14.18 -12.34
C PRO A 2 1.99 -13.33 -12.32
N LEU A 3 2.09 -12.10 -12.82
CA LEU A 3 0.94 -11.29 -13.22
C LEU A 3 0.50 -11.71 -14.62
N PHE A 4 -0.75 -12.16 -14.76
CA PHE A 4 -1.30 -12.59 -16.04
C PHE A 4 -2.25 -11.54 -16.62
N SER A 5 -2.18 -11.36 -17.93
CA SER A 5 -3.19 -10.62 -18.70
C SER A 5 -4.06 -11.60 -19.47
N VAL A 6 -5.37 -11.46 -19.36
CA VAL A 6 -6.34 -12.36 -20.00
C VAL A 6 -7.24 -11.55 -20.93
N ASP A 7 -7.33 -11.97 -22.19
CA ASP A 7 -8.30 -11.43 -23.16
C ASP A 7 -9.67 -12.11 -22.94
N LEU A 8 -10.67 -11.31 -22.64
CA LEU A 8 -12.07 -11.73 -22.42
C LEU A 8 -13.01 -11.25 -23.52
N LYS A 9 -12.50 -10.86 -24.71
CA LYS A 9 -13.36 -10.45 -25.83
C LYS A 9 -14.34 -11.52 -26.24
N ASP A 10 -13.90 -12.77 -26.17
CA ASP A 10 -14.77 -13.95 -26.24
C ASP A 10 -14.80 -14.62 -24.86
N PRO A 11 -15.84 -14.36 -24.03
CA PRO A 11 -15.89 -14.87 -22.67
C PRO A 11 -16.07 -16.40 -22.58
N GLU A 12 -16.48 -17.06 -23.68
CA GLU A 12 -16.56 -18.53 -23.75
C GLU A 12 -15.17 -19.15 -24.00
N ASN A 13 -14.21 -18.36 -24.53
CA ASN A 13 -12.86 -18.80 -24.86
C ASN A 13 -11.81 -17.78 -24.36
N PRO A 14 -11.63 -17.60 -23.04
CA PRO A 14 -10.64 -16.68 -22.48
C PRO A 14 -9.22 -17.11 -22.84
N LYS A 15 -8.36 -16.12 -23.14
CA LYS A 15 -6.97 -16.37 -23.57
C LYS A 15 -5.99 -15.59 -22.70
N VAL A 16 -4.99 -16.28 -22.15
CA VAL A 16 -3.82 -15.60 -21.58
C VAL A 16 -3.02 -14.99 -22.72
N ILE A 17 -2.84 -13.67 -22.68
CA ILE A 17 -2.13 -12.89 -23.70
C ILE A 17 -0.82 -12.29 -23.22
N GLY A 18 -0.59 -12.27 -21.90
CA GLY A 18 0.64 -11.79 -21.29
C GLY A 18 0.91 -12.48 -19.96
N GLU A 19 2.20 -12.62 -19.64
CA GLU A 19 2.69 -13.14 -18.37
C GLU A 19 3.93 -12.32 -17.97
N LEU A 20 3.91 -11.73 -16.76
CA LEU A 20 5.04 -11.02 -16.19
C LEU A 20 5.48 -11.71 -14.90
N LYS A 21 6.73 -12.16 -14.82
CA LYS A 21 7.36 -12.67 -13.61
C LYS A 21 8.16 -11.56 -12.95
N VAL A 22 7.82 -11.31 -11.67
CA VAL A 22 8.55 -10.38 -10.79
C VAL A 22 8.90 -11.09 -9.49
N THR A 23 9.86 -10.55 -8.74
CA THR A 23 10.15 -11.03 -7.38
C THR A 23 8.98 -10.69 -6.45
N GLY A 24 8.69 -11.59 -5.51
CA GLY A 24 7.56 -11.41 -4.60
C GLY A 24 6.20 -11.59 -5.28
N PHE A 25 5.18 -11.03 -4.68
CA PHE A 25 3.80 -11.13 -5.16
C PHE A 25 2.98 -9.91 -4.71
N SER A 26 1.86 -9.64 -5.40
CA SER A 26 0.89 -8.61 -5.01
C SER A 26 -0.40 -9.30 -4.57
N GLU A 27 -0.89 -8.97 -3.38
CA GLU A 27 -2.15 -9.46 -2.82
C GLU A 27 -3.29 -8.49 -3.11
N TYR A 28 -2.95 -7.23 -3.36
CA TYR A 28 -3.89 -6.19 -3.74
C TYR A 28 -3.44 -5.53 -5.04
N LEU A 29 -4.38 -5.37 -6.00
CA LEU A 29 -4.15 -4.71 -7.28
C LEU A 29 -5.20 -3.61 -7.47
N HIS A 30 -4.78 -2.44 -7.94
CA HIS A 30 -5.65 -1.30 -8.20
C HIS A 30 -5.21 -0.53 -9.44
N PHE A 31 -6.15 -0.13 -10.30
CA PHE A 31 -5.81 0.76 -11.41
C PHE A 31 -5.33 2.11 -10.88
N TYR A 32 -4.26 2.63 -11.46
CA TYR A 32 -3.65 3.90 -11.12
C TYR A 32 -3.56 4.79 -12.36
N GLY A 33 -4.62 5.58 -12.58
CA GLY A 33 -4.82 6.29 -13.84
C GLY A 33 -5.13 5.34 -15.01
N GLU A 34 -4.89 5.80 -16.23
CA GLU A 34 -5.38 5.12 -17.44
C GLU A 34 -4.61 3.84 -17.80
N ASN A 35 -3.28 3.86 -17.68
CA ASN A 35 -2.41 2.80 -18.19
C ASN A 35 -1.46 2.21 -17.15
N LYS A 36 -1.81 2.37 -15.86
CA LYS A 36 -1.00 1.83 -14.78
C LYS A 36 -1.82 0.97 -13.83
N LEU A 37 -1.14 0.00 -13.25
CA LEU A 37 -1.69 -0.88 -12.23
C LEU A 37 -0.74 -0.83 -11.02
N LEU A 38 -1.27 -0.46 -9.87
CA LEU A 38 -0.57 -0.53 -8.59
C LEU A 38 -0.74 -1.92 -7.99
N GLY A 39 0.35 -2.54 -7.60
CA GLY A 39 0.35 -3.75 -6.78
C GLY A 39 0.86 -3.46 -5.37
N ILE A 40 0.17 -3.97 -4.36
CA ILE A 40 0.62 -3.96 -2.97
C ILE A 40 0.72 -5.41 -2.50
N GLY A 41 1.88 -5.79 -1.96
CA GLY A 41 2.12 -7.16 -1.55
C GLY A 41 3.45 -7.32 -0.84
N GLN A 42 4.14 -8.41 -1.09
CA GLN A 42 5.39 -8.72 -0.40
C GLN A 42 6.54 -8.93 -1.40
N GLU A 43 7.71 -8.42 -1.03
CA GLU A 43 8.95 -8.72 -1.73
C GLU A 43 9.56 -10.00 -1.17
N THR A 44 10.15 -10.80 -2.04
CA THR A 44 10.86 -12.01 -1.67
C THR A 44 12.29 -12.00 -2.21
N ASP A 45 13.18 -12.65 -1.49
CA ASP A 45 14.49 -12.98 -2.01
C ASP A 45 14.34 -13.94 -3.20
N PRO A 46 14.93 -13.65 -4.37
CA PRO A 46 14.75 -14.47 -5.56
C PRO A 46 15.36 -15.88 -5.45
N ASP A 47 16.37 -16.06 -4.58
CA ASP A 47 17.10 -17.33 -4.45
C ASP A 47 16.51 -18.21 -3.34
N THR A 48 16.10 -17.60 -2.22
CA THR A 48 15.64 -18.32 -1.02
C THR A 48 14.13 -18.31 -0.84
N GLY A 49 13.42 -17.35 -1.47
CA GLY A 49 11.99 -17.13 -1.27
C GLY A 49 11.64 -16.46 0.06
N GLU A 50 12.62 -16.06 0.87
CA GLU A 50 12.39 -15.36 2.14
C GLU A 50 11.75 -14.01 1.93
N LEU A 51 10.79 -13.66 2.79
CA LEU A 51 10.14 -12.35 2.80
C LEU A 51 11.13 -11.24 3.15
N ARG A 52 11.10 -10.14 2.38
CA ARG A 52 12.01 -9.00 2.52
C ARG A 52 11.29 -7.70 2.91
N GLY A 53 9.99 -7.77 3.16
CA GLY A 53 9.15 -6.64 3.52
C GLY A 53 8.00 -6.42 2.54
N ILE A 54 7.24 -5.36 2.77
CA ILE A 54 6.11 -4.99 1.92
C ILE A 54 6.61 -4.29 0.67
N LYS A 55 6.03 -4.62 -0.46
CA LYS A 55 6.33 -4.03 -1.77
C LYS A 55 5.13 -3.30 -2.35
N LEU A 56 5.37 -2.08 -2.84
CA LEU A 56 4.50 -1.42 -3.81
C LEU A 56 5.18 -1.55 -5.16
N SER A 57 4.44 -2.03 -6.17
CA SER A 57 4.91 -2.12 -7.55
C SER A 57 3.99 -1.31 -8.45
N MET A 58 4.58 -0.56 -9.39
CA MET A 58 3.84 0.09 -10.46
C MET A 58 4.07 -0.67 -11.76
N PHE A 59 2.99 -1.11 -12.38
CA PHE A 59 3.03 -1.80 -13.67
C PHE A 59 2.52 -0.89 -14.77
N ASP A 60 3.20 -0.86 -15.89
CA ASP A 60 2.69 -0.32 -17.15
C ASP A 60 1.85 -1.39 -17.85
N ILE A 61 0.56 -1.10 -18.02
CA ILE A 61 -0.42 -1.97 -18.65
C ILE A 61 -0.92 -1.41 -20.00
N SER A 62 -0.23 -0.44 -20.58
CA SER A 62 -0.57 0.16 -21.88
C SER A 62 -0.61 -0.88 -23.01
N ASN A 63 0.24 -1.90 -22.93
CA ASN A 63 0.18 -3.09 -23.77
C ASN A 63 -0.09 -4.33 -22.92
N PRO A 64 -1.33 -4.85 -22.89
CA PRO A 64 -1.66 -6.02 -22.08
C PRO A 64 -0.88 -7.30 -22.44
N ALA A 65 -0.32 -7.38 -23.66
CA ALA A 65 0.53 -8.52 -24.07
C ALA A 65 1.99 -8.37 -23.61
N ASP A 66 2.40 -7.19 -23.15
CA ASP A 66 3.78 -6.88 -22.71
C ASP A 66 3.76 -5.95 -21.49
N VAL A 67 3.12 -6.37 -20.40
CA VAL A 67 3.07 -5.66 -19.12
C VAL A 67 4.47 -5.61 -18.51
N LYS A 68 4.83 -4.47 -17.89
CA LYS A 68 6.15 -4.26 -17.26
C LYS A 68 6.01 -3.68 -15.86
N GLU A 69 6.80 -4.18 -14.91
CA GLU A 69 7.05 -3.48 -13.67
C GLU A 69 7.99 -2.30 -13.97
N VAL A 70 7.48 -1.07 -13.85
CA VAL A 70 8.23 0.15 -14.21
C VAL A 70 8.90 0.80 -13.02
N ASP A 71 8.40 0.53 -11.81
CA ASP A 71 9.02 0.95 -10.56
C ASP A 71 8.53 0.11 -9.39
N LYS A 72 9.32 0.08 -8.31
CA LYS A 72 8.91 -0.50 -7.02
C LYS A 72 9.60 0.15 -5.85
N ILE A 73 8.89 0.21 -4.72
CA ILE A 73 9.47 0.53 -3.41
C ILE A 73 9.29 -0.66 -2.46
N VAL A 74 10.32 -0.98 -1.68
CA VAL A 74 10.28 -2.05 -0.67
C VAL A 74 10.43 -1.45 0.72
N LEU A 75 9.40 -1.61 1.54
CA LEU A 75 9.36 -1.21 2.93
C LEU A 75 9.93 -2.37 3.76
N LYS A 76 11.23 -2.31 3.98
CA LYS A 76 11.95 -3.33 4.76
C LYS A 76 11.47 -3.32 6.21
N ASP A 77 11.50 -4.48 6.84
CA ASP A 77 11.10 -4.66 8.25
C ASP A 77 9.63 -4.35 8.56
N ILE A 78 8.77 -4.24 7.55
CA ILE A 78 7.32 -4.21 7.70
C ILE A 78 6.77 -5.61 7.41
N ASP A 79 6.02 -6.17 8.36
CA ASP A 79 5.54 -7.56 8.31
C ASP A 79 4.04 -7.67 8.08
N ILE A 80 3.29 -6.60 8.36
CA ILE A 80 1.82 -6.54 8.32
C ILE A 80 1.40 -5.33 7.52
N TYR A 81 0.32 -5.45 6.77
CA TYR A 81 -0.29 -4.33 6.05
C TYR A 81 -1.80 -4.55 5.87
N SER A 82 -2.56 -3.50 6.08
CA SER A 82 -4.01 -3.58 6.10
C SER A 82 -4.66 -4.04 4.78
N PRO A 83 -4.11 -3.77 3.58
CA PRO A 83 -4.66 -4.27 2.32
C PRO A 83 -4.80 -5.78 2.23
N GLN A 84 -3.97 -6.54 2.93
CA GLN A 84 -4.01 -8.00 2.96
C GLN A 84 -5.35 -8.53 3.51
N ASP A 85 -5.81 -7.95 4.61
CA ASP A 85 -6.99 -8.42 5.31
C ASP A 85 -8.23 -7.54 5.06
N ASN A 86 -8.00 -6.28 4.70
CA ASN A 86 -9.08 -5.30 4.57
C ASN A 86 -8.81 -4.32 3.41
N TYR A 87 -9.20 -4.70 2.20
CA TYR A 87 -9.04 -3.87 1.01
C TYR A 87 -9.70 -2.48 1.13
N ARG A 88 -10.71 -2.31 2.01
CA ARG A 88 -11.37 -1.02 2.27
C ARG A 88 -10.51 -0.05 3.10
N SER A 89 -9.39 -0.52 3.65
CA SER A 89 -8.44 0.34 4.37
C SER A 89 -7.51 1.10 3.44
N VAL A 90 -7.44 0.71 2.17
CA VAL A 90 -6.57 1.35 1.19
C VAL A 90 -7.23 2.62 0.67
N MET A 91 -6.48 3.69 0.65
CA MET A 91 -6.83 4.95 0.02
C MET A 91 -5.96 5.11 -1.23
N ILE A 92 -6.58 5.15 -2.40
CA ILE A 92 -5.88 5.36 -3.67
C ILE A 92 -6.63 6.41 -4.46
N ASP A 93 -5.91 7.46 -4.85
CA ASP A 93 -6.38 8.49 -5.75
C ASP A 93 -5.22 8.90 -6.66
N ALA A 94 -5.29 8.49 -7.93
CA ALA A 94 -4.23 8.75 -8.90
C ALA A 94 -4.19 10.22 -9.35
N ASP A 95 -5.34 10.91 -9.35
CA ASP A 95 -5.41 12.32 -9.76
C ASP A 95 -4.78 13.23 -8.70
N GLU A 96 -4.93 12.86 -7.42
CA GLU A 96 -4.32 13.54 -6.27
C GLU A 96 -2.95 12.98 -5.88
N ASN A 97 -2.48 11.95 -6.60
CA ASN A 97 -1.22 11.25 -6.37
C ASN A 97 -1.09 10.70 -4.93
N ILE A 98 -2.10 9.98 -4.45
CA ILE A 98 -2.17 9.46 -3.10
C ILE A 98 -2.32 7.94 -3.12
N ILE A 99 -1.45 7.27 -2.35
CA ILE A 99 -1.56 5.85 -2.01
C ILE A 99 -1.37 5.75 -0.50
N GLY A 100 -2.42 5.42 0.25
CA GLY A 100 -2.37 5.41 1.71
C GLY A 100 -2.90 4.10 2.29
N PHE A 101 -2.19 3.54 3.27
CA PHE A 101 -2.65 2.38 4.03
C PHE A 101 -1.90 2.23 5.35
N ALA A 102 -2.50 1.50 6.28
CA ALA A 102 -1.88 1.18 7.56
C ALA A 102 -1.02 -0.09 7.44
N MET A 103 0.07 -0.13 8.20
CA MET A 103 1.04 -1.20 8.21
C MET A 103 1.69 -1.35 9.59
N GLY A 104 2.46 -2.40 9.80
CA GLY A 104 3.13 -2.62 11.07
C GLY A 104 4.30 -3.57 11.00
N THR A 105 5.07 -3.59 12.08
CA THR A 105 6.20 -4.51 12.27
C THR A 105 6.15 -5.14 13.65
N TYR A 106 6.57 -6.39 13.75
CA TYR A 106 6.81 -7.07 15.01
C TYR A 106 8.27 -6.92 15.44
N ASP A 107 8.45 -6.51 16.68
CA ASP A 107 9.74 -6.69 17.35
C ASP A 107 9.97 -8.19 17.53
N LYS A 108 11.01 -8.74 16.91
CA LYS A 108 11.28 -10.18 16.86
C LYS A 108 11.68 -10.77 18.22
N VAL A 109 12.00 -9.93 19.21
CA VAL A 109 12.41 -10.34 20.57
C VAL A 109 11.25 -10.25 21.55
N THR A 110 10.55 -9.11 21.53
CA THR A 110 9.44 -8.84 22.45
C THR A 110 8.09 -9.20 21.90
N TYR A 111 7.99 -9.46 20.57
CA TYR A 111 6.76 -9.66 19.81
C TYR A 111 5.78 -8.50 19.92
N ASN A 112 6.27 -7.30 20.27
CA ASN A 112 5.46 -6.11 20.31
C ASN A 112 5.22 -5.59 18.90
N LEU A 113 3.96 -5.34 18.57
CA LEU A 113 3.55 -4.70 17.34
C LEU A 113 3.77 -3.19 17.41
N LYS A 114 4.32 -2.61 16.35
CA LYS A 114 4.35 -1.15 16.10
C LYS A 114 3.62 -0.88 14.81
N GLY A 115 2.56 -0.07 14.89
CA GLY A 115 1.75 0.31 13.74
C GLY A 115 2.14 1.66 13.17
N TYR A 116 1.97 1.79 11.86
CA TYR A 116 2.19 3.00 11.09
C TYR A 116 1.09 3.20 10.07
N TYR A 117 0.86 4.43 9.66
CA TYR A 117 0.12 4.75 8.44
C TYR A 117 1.07 5.42 7.45
N GLY A 118 1.23 4.83 6.28
CA GLY A 118 2.04 5.37 5.20
C GLY A 118 1.18 6.07 4.15
N VAL A 119 1.67 7.21 3.64
CA VAL A 119 1.17 7.84 2.42
C VAL A 119 2.32 7.91 1.44
N PHE A 120 2.06 7.46 0.22
CA PHE A 120 3.01 7.40 -0.88
C PHE A 120 2.42 8.12 -2.09
N GLY A 121 3.29 8.71 -2.90
CA GLY A 121 3.02 9.19 -4.24
C GLY A 121 3.75 8.35 -5.28
N TYR A 122 3.41 8.55 -6.55
CA TYR A 122 4.13 7.99 -7.69
C TYR A 122 4.14 8.96 -8.86
N SER A 123 5.29 9.19 -9.44
CA SER A 123 5.43 9.85 -10.74
C SER A 123 6.26 9.02 -11.70
N ALA A 124 6.12 9.26 -13.00
CA ALA A 124 6.95 8.57 -13.98
C ALA A 124 8.41 9.05 -13.97
N GLU A 125 8.68 10.24 -13.42
CA GLU A 125 10.01 10.85 -13.35
C GLU A 125 10.75 10.40 -12.09
N ASP A 126 10.10 10.46 -10.91
CA ASP A 126 10.73 10.23 -9.62
C ASP A 126 10.49 8.82 -9.07
N GLY A 127 9.56 8.06 -9.67
CA GLY A 127 9.10 6.78 -9.12
C GLY A 127 8.21 6.95 -7.90
N PHE A 128 8.24 5.96 -7.01
CA PHE A 128 7.55 6.03 -5.72
C PHE A 128 8.24 6.98 -4.75
N THR A 129 7.44 7.83 -4.09
CA THR A 129 7.88 8.70 -3.00
C THR A 129 7.11 8.38 -1.72
N GLN A 130 7.75 8.52 -0.56
CA GLN A 130 7.10 8.40 0.74
C GLN A 130 6.81 9.81 1.27
N GLU A 131 5.53 10.18 1.33
CA GLU A 131 5.09 11.52 1.73
C GLU A 131 4.85 11.61 3.24
N LEU A 132 4.28 10.55 3.84
CA LEU A 132 4.00 10.47 5.27
C LEU A 132 4.31 9.06 5.80
N MET A 133 4.86 8.99 7.02
CA MET A 133 4.92 7.77 7.81
C MET A 133 4.56 8.12 9.26
N GLN A 134 3.27 8.03 9.57
CA GLN A 134 2.73 8.38 10.88
C GLN A 134 2.65 7.15 11.79
N SER A 135 3.24 7.23 12.97
CA SER A 135 3.11 6.19 13.99
C SER A 135 1.68 6.14 14.54
N LEU A 136 1.14 4.95 14.64
CA LEU A 136 -0.16 4.68 15.24
C LEU A 136 0.03 4.37 16.73
N SER A 137 -0.13 5.37 17.59
CA SER A 137 0.20 5.29 19.03
C SER A 137 -0.56 4.20 19.79
N LYS A 138 -1.70 3.76 19.30
CA LYS A 138 -2.52 2.70 19.90
C LYS A 138 -2.25 1.31 19.32
N ALA A 139 -1.52 1.22 18.21
CA ALA A 139 -1.07 -0.05 17.63
C ALA A 139 0.30 -0.42 18.22
N THR A 140 0.37 -0.58 19.54
CA THR A 140 1.58 -0.97 20.27
C THR A 140 1.26 -2.07 21.28
N GLY A 141 2.17 -3.04 21.40
CA GLY A 141 2.00 -4.16 22.34
C GLY A 141 1.56 -5.46 21.67
N ASN A 142 1.23 -6.45 22.49
CA ASN A 142 0.94 -7.84 22.08
C ASN A 142 -0.55 -8.17 21.98
N SER A 143 -1.44 -7.19 21.95
CA SER A 143 -2.88 -7.45 21.96
C SER A 143 -3.45 -7.57 20.54
N SER A 144 -4.55 -8.32 20.42
CA SER A 144 -5.41 -8.30 19.22
C SER A 144 -5.88 -6.88 18.88
N ASP A 145 -5.99 -6.02 19.88
CA ASP A 145 -6.40 -4.64 19.70
C ASP A 145 -5.38 -3.83 18.89
N SER A 146 -4.08 -4.10 19.06
CA SER A 146 -3.03 -3.45 18.26
C SER A 146 -3.14 -3.80 16.77
N TYR A 147 -3.47 -5.04 16.46
CA TYR A 147 -3.71 -5.50 15.08
C TYR A 147 -4.98 -4.88 14.49
N ASN A 148 -6.04 -4.80 15.29
CA ASN A 148 -7.29 -4.16 14.87
C ASN A 148 -7.08 -2.67 14.54
N VAL A 149 -6.24 -1.97 15.30
CA VAL A 149 -5.91 -0.56 14.98
C VAL A 149 -5.34 -0.42 13.58
N ILE A 150 -4.45 -1.31 13.14
CA ILE A 150 -3.92 -1.29 11.77
C ILE A 150 -5.04 -1.52 10.76
N ASN A 151 -5.88 -2.54 10.96
CA ASN A 151 -6.92 -2.90 10.00
C ASN A 151 -8.08 -1.89 9.95
N GLU A 152 -8.34 -1.16 11.01
CA GLU A 152 -9.47 -0.22 11.13
C GLU A 152 -9.08 1.24 10.86
N THR A 153 -7.79 1.55 10.82
CA THR A 153 -7.30 2.90 10.49
C THR A 153 -7.60 3.25 9.04
N ARG A 154 -8.07 4.47 8.83
CA ARG A 154 -8.44 5.01 7.50
C ARG A 154 -7.82 6.38 7.28
N GLY A 155 -7.30 6.59 6.06
CA GLY A 155 -6.97 7.91 5.56
C GLY A 155 -8.10 8.43 4.68
N ILE A 156 -8.41 9.69 4.80
CA ILE A 156 -9.27 10.45 3.87
C ILE A 156 -8.68 11.84 3.69
N TYR A 157 -9.05 12.55 2.61
CA TYR A 157 -8.69 13.95 2.46
C TYR A 157 -9.91 14.80 2.09
N ILE A 158 -9.87 16.07 2.47
CA ILE A 158 -10.85 17.10 2.08
C ILE A 158 -10.05 18.36 1.73
N GLY A 159 -10.00 18.70 0.45
CA GLY A 159 -9.09 19.74 -0.04
C GLY A 159 -7.64 19.43 0.32
N ASP A 160 -6.93 20.38 0.88
CA ASP A 160 -5.53 20.21 1.27
C ASP A 160 -5.33 19.53 2.63
N THR A 161 -6.41 19.15 3.31
CA THR A 161 -6.30 18.49 4.61
C THR A 161 -6.46 16.98 4.48
N PHE A 162 -5.45 16.24 4.92
CA PHE A 162 -5.49 14.80 5.09
C PHE A 162 -5.88 14.46 6.53
N TYR A 163 -6.83 13.55 6.68
CA TYR A 163 -7.31 13.06 7.98
C TYR A 163 -6.96 11.60 8.15
N LEU A 164 -6.29 11.28 9.25
CA LEU A 164 -6.05 9.92 9.69
C LEU A 164 -7.07 9.57 10.77
N CYS A 165 -8.02 8.71 10.42
CA CYS A 165 -9.12 8.31 11.29
C CYS A 165 -8.81 6.97 11.97
N GLN A 166 -8.82 6.96 13.29
CA GLN A 166 -8.65 5.79 14.15
C GLN A 166 -9.83 5.65 15.09
N ASN A 167 -10.03 4.48 15.69
CA ASN A 167 -11.13 4.24 16.64
C ASN A 167 -11.15 5.20 17.86
N GLN A 168 -10.01 5.77 18.20
CA GLN A 168 -9.85 6.60 19.40
C GLN A 168 -9.33 8.01 19.08
N GLY A 169 -9.47 8.47 17.85
CA GLY A 169 -9.07 9.82 17.48
C GLY A 169 -8.98 10.05 15.98
N ILE A 170 -8.88 11.32 15.64
CA ILE A 170 -8.64 11.82 14.29
C ILE A 170 -7.46 12.77 14.34
N TYR A 171 -6.51 12.58 13.42
CA TYR A 171 -5.36 13.46 13.23
C TYR A 171 -5.52 14.16 11.88
N ALA A 172 -5.18 15.43 11.82
CA ALA A 172 -5.27 16.26 10.62
C ALA A 172 -3.88 16.75 10.21
N PHE A 173 -3.58 16.63 8.92
CA PHE A 173 -2.29 17.01 8.33
C PHE A 173 -2.52 17.93 7.13
N ASP A 174 -1.65 18.93 6.95
CA ASP A 174 -1.62 19.80 5.78
C ASP A 174 -0.80 19.13 4.67
N ARG A 175 -1.46 18.71 3.59
CA ARG A 175 -0.84 18.09 2.42
C ARG A 175 0.07 19.06 1.67
N SER A 176 -0.30 20.34 1.64
CA SER A 176 0.45 21.38 0.94
C SER A 176 1.75 21.77 1.65
N ASP A 177 1.87 21.46 2.96
CA ASP A 177 3.07 21.70 3.79
C ASP A 177 3.71 20.36 4.23
N GLY A 178 3.86 19.42 3.29
CA GLY A 178 4.56 18.15 3.50
C GLY A 178 3.92 17.26 4.57
N TYR A 179 2.61 17.21 4.63
CA TYR A 179 1.83 16.45 5.64
C TYR A 179 2.17 16.84 7.08
N LYS A 180 2.37 18.12 7.34
CA LYS A 180 2.56 18.64 8.68
C LYS A 180 1.29 18.49 9.52
N GLU A 181 1.40 17.93 10.72
CA GLU A 181 0.26 17.84 11.64
C GLU A 181 -0.25 19.24 12.01
N ILE A 182 -1.55 19.49 11.77
CA ILE A 182 -2.23 20.76 12.05
C ILE A 182 -3.28 20.65 13.15
N GLY A 183 -3.63 19.43 13.56
CA GLY A 183 -4.56 19.23 14.65
C GLY A 183 -4.85 17.77 14.93
N LYS A 184 -5.39 17.53 16.13
CA LYS A 184 -5.89 16.20 16.52
C LYS A 184 -7.05 16.31 17.48
N LEU A 185 -7.92 15.30 17.45
CA LEU A 185 -8.99 15.07 18.41
C LEU A 185 -8.91 13.62 18.87
N GLU A 186 -8.76 13.40 20.16
CA GLU A 186 -8.72 12.07 20.80
C GLU A 186 -9.87 11.94 21.81
N TRP A 187 -10.47 10.74 21.94
CA TRP A 187 -11.53 10.41 22.90
C TRP A 187 -11.36 9.05 23.56
#